data_7ff68ccf3654b4b8cbd7a3d7e9c3e19e
#
_entry.id   7ff68ccf3654b4b8cbd7a3d7e9c3e19e
#
_cell.length_a   1.000
_cell.length_b   1.000
_cell.length_c   1.000
_cell.angle_alpha   90.00
_cell.angle_beta   90.00
_cell.angle_gamma   90.00
#
_symmetry.space_group_name_H-M   'P 1'
#
loop_
_entity.id
_entity.type
_entity.pdbx_description
1 polymer ?
#
loop_
_entity_poly.entity_id
_entity_poly.type
_entity_poly.pdbx_seq_one_letter_code
_entity_poly.pdbx_strand_id
1 'polypeptide(L)'
;MSQISRISLGDVHRITSGQVIVDLTSSVKELVENSIDANASKIHILFKNYGLDFIEVSDNGTGIPETEYENICLKHYTSKLSSFEGMAEVETLGFRGEAMSSLCAIADCTITTSTKSLQPKAHKLVYDNMGKLESKSTTSGGIGSTIRVSNLFHNLPVRRKDFNKNNRREFQKTLNFLQSYLIICPNVRFLVENIDLRNKKNVLLISNGSNNMLTALKSVYGPNSTNGLEEVNMDLHISTRFRLKNIEMEVKVCGYISNCSFGQGRSASDRQLFFINKRPI
;
A
#
# COMPACT_ATOMS: atom_id res chain seq x y z
N MET A 1 7.70 -23.33 -38.16
CA MET A 1 8.38 -22.84 -36.92
C MET A 1 8.05 -21.37 -36.79
N SER A 2 7.56 -20.91 -35.64
CA SER A 2 7.31 -19.49 -35.40
C SER A 2 8.64 -18.75 -35.30
N GLN A 3 8.80 -17.69 -36.07
CA GLN A 3 10.00 -16.86 -36.07
C GLN A 3 10.07 -16.05 -34.77
N ILE A 4 11.23 -16.04 -34.10
CA ILE A 4 11.45 -15.19 -32.92
C ILE A 4 11.45 -13.72 -33.37
N SER A 5 10.60 -12.89 -32.79
CA SER A 5 10.50 -11.46 -33.08
C SER A 5 10.55 -10.63 -31.80
N ARG A 6 10.99 -9.38 -31.91
CA ARG A 6 11.06 -8.45 -30.78
C ARG A 6 9.64 -7.97 -30.41
N ILE A 7 9.31 -8.05 -29.11
CA ILE A 7 8.08 -7.49 -28.54
C ILE A 7 8.22 -5.96 -28.47
N SER A 8 7.12 -5.21 -28.66
CA SER A 8 7.12 -3.76 -28.53
C SER A 8 7.44 -3.32 -27.11
N LEU A 9 8.08 -2.16 -26.91
CA LEU A 9 8.41 -1.63 -25.58
C LEU A 9 7.15 -1.44 -24.73
N GLY A 10 6.04 -0.98 -25.33
CA GLY A 10 4.76 -0.82 -24.62
C GLY A 10 4.17 -2.16 -24.14
N ASP A 11 4.29 -3.22 -24.93
CA ASP A 11 3.83 -4.55 -24.54
C ASP A 11 4.72 -5.15 -23.45
N VAL A 12 6.04 -4.99 -23.56
CA VAL A 12 6.98 -5.39 -22.50
C VAL A 12 6.64 -4.67 -21.19
N HIS A 13 6.43 -3.35 -21.24
CA HIS A 13 6.06 -2.55 -20.07
C HIS A 13 4.76 -3.06 -19.44
N ARG A 14 3.72 -3.31 -20.23
CA ARG A 14 2.43 -3.83 -19.77
C ARG A 14 2.55 -5.23 -19.15
N ILE A 15 3.31 -6.15 -19.77
CA ILE A 15 3.54 -7.50 -19.25
C ILE A 15 4.27 -7.45 -17.91
N THR A 16 5.38 -6.69 -17.82
CA THR A 16 6.16 -6.56 -16.58
C THR A 16 5.39 -5.88 -15.47
N SER A 17 4.64 -4.82 -15.79
CA SER A 17 3.77 -4.12 -14.82
C SER A 17 2.69 -5.03 -14.26
N GLY A 18 2.14 -5.92 -15.08
CA GLY A 18 1.22 -6.95 -14.62
C GLY A 18 1.84 -7.98 -13.67
N GLN A 19 3.17 -8.10 -13.60
CA GLN A 19 3.86 -8.95 -12.62
C GLN A 19 4.10 -8.23 -11.29
N VAL A 20 4.18 -6.89 -11.30
CA VAL A 20 4.30 -6.05 -10.10
C VAL A 20 2.93 -5.88 -9.43
N ILE A 21 1.94 -5.48 -10.21
CA ILE A 21 0.56 -5.28 -9.74
C ILE A 21 -0.27 -6.48 -10.20
N VAL A 22 -0.43 -7.45 -9.33
CA VAL A 22 -1.06 -8.72 -9.67
C VAL A 22 -2.56 -8.74 -9.38
N ASP A 23 -3.02 -8.00 -8.38
CA ASP A 23 -4.40 -8.00 -7.88
C ASP A 23 -4.79 -6.64 -7.26
N LEU A 24 -6.03 -6.52 -6.76
CA LEU A 24 -6.51 -5.34 -6.05
C LEU A 24 -5.66 -5.05 -4.81
N THR A 25 -5.27 -6.10 -4.07
CA THR A 25 -4.50 -5.97 -2.83
C THR A 25 -3.13 -5.36 -3.08
N SER A 26 -2.41 -5.81 -4.11
CA SER A 26 -1.11 -5.25 -4.48
C SER A 26 -1.21 -3.80 -4.92
N SER A 27 -2.27 -3.42 -5.65
CA SER A 27 -2.52 -2.03 -6.04
C SER A 27 -2.68 -1.11 -4.82
N VAL A 28 -3.53 -1.52 -3.86
CA VAL A 28 -3.80 -0.75 -2.65
C VAL A 28 -2.59 -0.71 -1.73
N LYS A 29 -1.87 -1.83 -1.61
CA LYS A 29 -0.64 -1.94 -0.83
C LYS A 29 0.38 -0.88 -1.23
N GLU A 30 0.71 -0.80 -2.51
CA GLU A 30 1.71 0.16 -2.99
C GLU A 30 1.29 1.63 -2.72
N LEU A 31 0.00 1.96 -2.87
CA LEU A 31 -0.50 3.30 -2.59
C LEU A 31 -0.44 3.64 -1.09
N VAL A 32 -0.83 2.72 -0.22
CA VAL A 32 -0.80 2.90 1.24
C VAL A 32 0.64 3.00 1.75
N GLU A 33 1.54 2.15 1.27
CA GLU A 33 2.96 2.21 1.63
C GLU A 33 3.58 3.54 1.22
N ASN A 34 3.24 4.07 0.04
CA ASN A 34 3.69 5.41 -0.38
C ASN A 34 3.18 6.52 0.54
N SER A 35 1.93 6.43 1.01
CA SER A 35 1.38 7.41 1.95
C SER A 35 2.07 7.33 3.33
N ILE A 36 2.38 6.12 3.82
CA ILE A 36 3.14 5.92 5.06
C ILE A 36 4.56 6.49 4.92
N ASP A 37 5.23 6.21 3.80
CA ASP A 37 6.58 6.72 3.50
C ASP A 37 6.61 8.26 3.36
N ALA A 38 5.48 8.87 2.95
CA ALA A 38 5.29 10.32 2.93
C ALA A 38 5.01 10.93 4.31
N ASN A 39 5.17 10.14 5.40
CA ASN A 39 4.91 10.54 6.79
C ASN A 39 3.46 11.00 7.03
N ALA A 40 2.50 10.38 6.36
CA ALA A 40 1.10 10.68 6.58
C ALA A 40 0.65 10.26 7.98
N SER A 41 -0.07 11.13 8.66
CA SER A 41 -0.77 10.83 9.92
C SER A 41 -2.24 10.46 9.70
N LYS A 42 -2.76 10.69 8.48
CA LYS A 42 -4.12 10.34 8.07
C LYS A 42 -4.09 9.77 6.66
N ILE A 43 -4.71 8.61 6.48
CA ILE A 43 -4.86 7.95 5.19
C ILE A 43 -6.33 7.58 5.00
N HIS A 44 -6.93 8.06 3.92
CA HIS A 44 -8.29 7.75 3.53
C HIS A 44 -8.29 6.93 2.26
N ILE A 45 -8.90 5.76 2.29
CA ILE A 45 -8.98 4.83 1.17
C ILE A 45 -10.44 4.72 0.77
N LEU A 46 -10.76 5.13 -0.45
CA LEU A 46 -12.09 5.10 -0.99
C LEU A 46 -12.14 4.16 -2.19
N PHE A 47 -13.00 3.16 -2.09
CA PHE A 47 -13.34 2.30 -3.21
C PHE A 47 -14.67 2.72 -3.82
N LYS A 48 -14.82 2.56 -5.14
CA LYS A 48 -16.11 2.59 -5.78
C LYS A 48 -16.37 1.25 -6.46
N ASN A 49 -17.56 0.71 -6.19
CA ASN A 49 -17.98 -0.59 -6.71
C ASN A 49 -16.93 -1.68 -6.41
N TYR A 50 -16.44 -1.72 -5.13
CA TYR A 50 -15.44 -2.69 -4.67
C TYR A 50 -14.11 -2.65 -5.45
N GLY A 51 -13.73 -1.45 -5.93
CA GLY A 51 -12.52 -1.21 -6.71
C GLY A 51 -12.67 -1.45 -8.21
N LEU A 52 -13.83 -1.85 -8.72
CA LEU A 52 -14.06 -2.04 -10.15
C LEU A 52 -14.05 -0.73 -10.94
N ASP A 53 -14.64 0.34 -10.36
CA ASP A 53 -14.69 1.64 -10.99
C ASP A 53 -13.43 2.44 -10.70
N PHE A 54 -13.10 2.60 -9.41
CA PHE A 54 -11.85 3.22 -8.97
C PHE A 54 -11.47 2.83 -7.55
N ILE A 55 -10.18 3.05 -7.28
CA ILE A 55 -9.55 3.09 -5.97
C ILE A 55 -8.97 4.49 -5.81
N GLU A 56 -9.18 5.14 -4.67
CA GLU A 56 -8.60 6.43 -4.35
C GLU A 56 -7.95 6.35 -2.97
N VAL A 57 -6.69 6.74 -2.87
CA VAL A 57 -5.95 6.84 -1.62
C VAL A 57 -5.55 8.29 -1.44
N SER A 58 -6.03 8.91 -0.36
CA SER A 58 -5.74 10.27 0.02
C SER A 58 -4.98 10.30 1.33
N ASP A 59 -3.91 11.07 1.39
CA ASP A 59 -3.08 11.26 2.57
C ASP A 59 -2.84 12.74 2.88
N ASN A 60 -2.38 13.01 4.09
CA ASN A 60 -1.92 14.32 4.54
C ASN A 60 -0.40 14.36 4.74
N GLY A 61 0.34 13.58 3.98
CA GLY A 61 1.80 13.54 4.01
C GLY A 61 2.45 14.81 3.44
N THR A 62 3.72 14.71 3.09
CA THR A 62 4.52 15.86 2.60
C THR A 62 4.04 16.42 1.26
N GLY A 63 3.25 15.67 0.50
CA GLY A 63 2.92 15.95 -0.90
C GLY A 63 4.10 15.67 -1.83
N ILE A 64 3.89 15.88 -3.13
CA ILE A 64 4.89 15.68 -4.18
C ILE A 64 5.35 17.06 -4.66
N PRO A 65 6.66 17.36 -4.67
CA PRO A 65 7.18 18.63 -5.18
C PRO A 65 7.05 18.72 -6.70
N GLU A 66 6.94 19.94 -7.25
CA GLU A 66 6.77 20.14 -8.70
C GLU A 66 7.91 19.58 -9.53
N THR A 67 9.12 19.54 -8.99
CA THR A 67 10.31 18.98 -9.64
C THR A 67 10.19 17.49 -9.94
N GLU A 68 9.29 16.77 -9.23
CA GLU A 68 9.10 15.32 -9.37
C GLU A 68 7.92 14.93 -10.27
N TYR A 69 7.11 15.90 -10.72
CA TYR A 69 5.89 15.60 -11.47
C TYR A 69 6.15 14.82 -12.76
N GLU A 70 7.23 15.13 -13.47
CA GLU A 70 7.60 14.44 -14.71
C GLU A 70 8.12 13.02 -14.47
N ASN A 71 8.65 12.75 -13.27
CA ASN A 71 9.43 11.55 -12.97
C ASN A 71 8.65 10.51 -12.15
N ILE A 72 7.69 10.93 -11.32
CA ILE A 72 7.08 10.07 -10.29
C ILE A 72 6.39 8.81 -10.84
N CYS A 73 5.89 8.86 -12.06
CA CYS A 73 5.25 7.74 -12.74
C CYS A 73 6.17 7.05 -13.77
N LEU A 74 7.42 7.49 -13.92
CA LEU A 74 8.39 6.83 -14.79
C LEU A 74 9.01 5.62 -14.10
N LYS A 75 9.35 4.62 -14.92
CA LYS A 75 9.97 3.39 -14.43
C LYS A 75 11.40 3.63 -13.94
N HIS A 76 11.76 3.03 -12.79
CA HIS A 76 13.08 3.15 -12.15
C HIS A 76 13.42 4.55 -11.59
N TYR A 77 12.43 5.41 -11.44
CA TYR A 77 12.59 6.68 -10.72
C TYR A 77 12.10 6.51 -9.28
N THR A 78 12.98 6.79 -8.33
CA THR A 78 12.68 6.72 -6.89
C THR A 78 13.55 7.70 -6.12
N SER A 79 12.98 8.37 -5.14
CA SER A 79 13.71 9.19 -4.16
C SER A 79 14.22 8.37 -2.97
N LYS A 80 13.88 7.06 -2.92
CA LYS A 80 14.08 6.20 -1.75
C LYS A 80 15.34 5.33 -1.82
N LEU A 81 15.96 5.20 -3.00
CA LEU A 81 17.15 4.39 -3.21
C LEU A 81 18.02 5.03 -4.30
N SER A 82 19.28 5.33 -3.99
CA SER A 82 20.24 5.92 -4.94
C SER A 82 21.23 4.91 -5.54
N SER A 83 21.53 3.83 -4.82
CA SER A 83 22.46 2.78 -5.28
C SER A 83 22.08 1.41 -4.70
N PHE A 84 22.62 0.34 -5.29
CA PHE A 84 22.39 -1.03 -4.81
C PHE A 84 23.01 -1.27 -3.42
N GLU A 85 24.15 -0.65 -3.12
CA GLU A 85 24.83 -0.77 -1.83
C GLU A 85 23.96 -0.18 -0.69
N GLY A 86 23.18 0.87 -0.97
CA GLY A 86 22.24 1.48 0.00
C GLY A 86 21.02 0.62 0.33
N MET A 87 20.83 -0.54 -0.33
CA MET A 87 19.64 -1.37 -0.13
C MET A 87 19.50 -1.90 1.31
N ALA A 88 20.62 -2.13 2.01
CA ALA A 88 20.60 -2.60 3.39
C ALA A 88 20.13 -1.51 4.39
N GLU A 89 20.20 -0.24 4.01
CA GLU A 89 19.86 0.92 4.84
C GLU A 89 18.46 1.49 4.56
N VAL A 90 17.72 0.88 3.62
CA VAL A 90 16.39 1.34 3.22
C VAL A 90 15.38 1.12 4.35
N GLU A 91 14.95 2.20 4.98
CA GLU A 91 13.90 2.19 6.01
C GLU A 91 12.48 2.33 5.44
N THR A 92 12.34 2.78 4.18
CA THR A 92 11.04 2.98 3.53
C THR A 92 10.41 1.66 3.12
N LEU A 93 9.07 1.63 3.11
CA LEU A 93 8.30 0.46 2.67
C LEU A 93 8.40 0.24 1.14
N GLY A 94 8.45 1.30 0.34
CA GLY A 94 8.69 1.25 -1.10
C GLY A 94 10.12 1.67 -1.45
N PHE A 95 10.75 1.06 -2.47
CA PHE A 95 12.11 1.43 -2.90
C PHE A 95 12.39 1.19 -4.38
N ARG A 96 11.55 0.43 -5.11
CA ARG A 96 11.85 -0.02 -6.48
C ARG A 96 11.58 1.01 -7.57
N GLY A 97 10.84 2.08 -7.29
CA GLY A 97 10.44 3.07 -8.30
C GLY A 97 9.61 2.49 -9.45
N GLU A 98 8.84 1.44 -9.19
CA GLU A 98 8.07 0.73 -10.22
C GLU A 98 6.56 0.76 -9.97
N ALA A 99 6.11 1.04 -8.75
CA ALA A 99 4.71 0.95 -8.37
C ALA A 99 3.80 1.88 -9.18
N MET A 100 4.12 3.17 -9.21
CA MET A 100 3.33 4.17 -9.93
C MET A 100 3.37 3.95 -11.45
N SER A 101 4.55 3.67 -12.00
CA SER A 101 4.73 3.32 -13.41
C SER A 101 3.91 2.07 -13.78
N SER A 102 3.90 1.06 -12.92
CA SER A 102 3.12 -0.16 -13.14
C SER A 102 1.61 0.08 -13.07
N LEU A 103 1.15 0.94 -12.18
CA LEU A 103 -0.27 1.33 -12.11
C LEU A 103 -0.69 2.09 -13.36
N CYS A 104 0.10 3.06 -13.83
CA CYS A 104 -0.17 3.78 -15.09
C CYS A 104 -0.25 2.83 -16.29
N ALA A 105 0.61 1.80 -16.34
CA ALA A 105 0.62 0.84 -17.44
C ALA A 105 -0.65 -0.02 -17.55
N ILE A 106 -1.41 -0.20 -16.45
CA ILE A 106 -2.54 -1.14 -16.39
C ILE A 106 -3.86 -0.50 -15.95
N ALA A 107 -3.86 0.80 -15.68
CA ALA A 107 -5.01 1.56 -15.19
C ALA A 107 -4.90 3.04 -15.59
N ASP A 108 -5.98 3.80 -15.45
CA ASP A 108 -5.98 5.25 -15.60
C ASP A 108 -5.58 5.89 -14.26
N CYS A 109 -4.47 6.63 -14.23
CA CYS A 109 -3.90 7.22 -13.03
C CYS A 109 -4.03 8.74 -13.02
N THR A 110 -4.54 9.28 -11.91
CA THR A 110 -4.61 10.72 -11.64
C THR A 110 -4.05 10.99 -10.26
N ILE A 111 -3.17 11.98 -10.13
CA ILE A 111 -2.60 12.42 -8.85
C ILE A 111 -3.02 13.87 -8.61
N THR A 112 -3.60 14.14 -7.44
CA THR A 112 -3.79 15.50 -6.95
C THR A 112 -2.88 15.70 -5.76
N THR A 113 -2.01 16.69 -5.79
CA THR A 113 -1.01 16.87 -4.72
C THR A 113 -0.74 18.33 -4.42
N SER A 114 -0.38 18.60 -3.17
CA SER A 114 0.07 19.90 -2.70
C SER A 114 1.13 19.74 -1.62
N THR A 115 2.16 20.53 -1.71
CA THR A 115 3.19 20.68 -0.68
C THR A 115 2.90 21.89 0.19
N LYS A 116 3.59 22.01 1.34
CA LYS A 116 3.47 23.18 2.22
C LYS A 116 3.74 24.50 1.51
N SER A 117 4.69 24.52 0.56
CA SER A 117 5.06 25.71 -0.21
C SER A 117 4.03 26.11 -1.28
N LEU A 118 3.18 25.17 -1.72
CA LEU A 118 2.21 25.40 -2.78
C LEU A 118 0.85 25.91 -2.24
N GLN A 119 0.59 25.75 -0.94
CA GLN A 119 -0.67 26.11 -0.32
C GLN A 119 -1.12 27.55 -0.65
N PRO A 120 -2.42 27.81 -0.87
CA PRO A 120 -3.59 26.90 -0.81
C PRO A 120 -3.87 26.16 -2.12
N LYS A 121 -2.95 26.22 -3.09
CA LYS A 121 -3.09 25.57 -4.39
C LYS A 121 -2.70 24.10 -4.30
N ALA A 122 -3.26 23.30 -5.16
CA ALA A 122 -2.85 21.94 -5.45
C ALA A 122 -2.77 21.76 -6.97
N HIS A 123 -2.02 20.77 -7.43
CA HIS A 123 -1.97 20.41 -8.84
C HIS A 123 -2.62 19.04 -9.05
N LYS A 124 -3.48 18.98 -10.05
CA LYS A 124 -4.03 17.73 -10.58
C LYS A 124 -3.24 17.34 -11.80
N LEU A 125 -2.67 16.15 -11.79
CA LEU A 125 -1.77 15.57 -12.77
C LEU A 125 -2.44 14.35 -13.38
N VAL A 126 -2.40 14.23 -14.69
CA VAL A 126 -2.89 13.04 -15.44
C VAL A 126 -1.71 12.44 -16.17
N TYR A 127 -1.58 11.14 -16.12
CA TYR A 127 -0.46 10.39 -16.71
C TYR A 127 -0.96 9.42 -17.77
N ASP A 128 -0.16 9.26 -18.83
CA ASP A 128 -0.38 8.25 -19.85
C ASP A 128 0.01 6.83 -19.36
N ASN A 129 -0.22 5.84 -20.19
CA ASN A 129 0.10 4.45 -19.91
C ASN A 129 1.63 4.13 -19.85
N MET A 130 2.47 5.09 -20.23
CA MET A 130 3.94 5.00 -20.09
C MET A 130 4.46 5.76 -18.87
N GLY A 131 3.56 6.37 -18.09
CA GLY A 131 3.89 7.17 -16.92
C GLY A 131 4.35 8.59 -17.25
N LYS A 132 4.16 9.07 -18.47
CA LYS A 132 4.46 10.45 -18.85
C LYS A 132 3.33 11.38 -18.45
N LEU A 133 3.66 12.57 -17.99
CA LEU A 133 2.69 13.60 -17.65
C LEU A 133 1.97 14.10 -18.91
N GLU A 134 0.67 13.85 -19.02
CA GLU A 134 -0.18 14.32 -20.12
C GLU A 134 -0.74 15.72 -19.86
N SER A 135 -1.17 15.97 -18.63
CA SER A 135 -1.75 17.27 -18.27
C SER A 135 -1.53 17.62 -16.81
N LYS A 136 -1.37 18.94 -16.58
CA LYS A 136 -1.29 19.57 -15.28
C LYS A 136 -2.35 20.67 -15.21
N SER A 137 -3.18 20.64 -14.19
CA SER A 137 -4.17 21.70 -13.92
C SER A 137 -4.09 22.12 -12.45
N THR A 138 -4.38 23.41 -12.21
CA THR A 138 -4.41 23.93 -10.83
C THR A 138 -5.79 23.70 -10.22
N THR A 139 -5.82 23.27 -8.98
CA THR A 139 -7.02 23.09 -8.17
C THR A 139 -6.74 23.59 -6.75
N SER A 140 -7.72 23.53 -5.87
CA SER A 140 -7.53 23.73 -4.43
C SER A 140 -7.34 22.38 -3.73
N GLY A 141 -6.52 22.35 -2.69
CA GLY A 141 -6.34 21.14 -1.90
C GLY A 141 -5.49 21.38 -0.64
N GLY A 142 -5.61 20.48 0.34
CA GLY A 142 -4.76 20.43 1.51
C GLY A 142 -3.37 19.88 1.19
N ILE A 143 -2.43 19.98 2.13
CA ILE A 143 -1.12 19.34 2.04
C ILE A 143 -1.31 17.84 1.99
N GLY A 144 -0.55 17.15 1.13
CA GLY A 144 -0.59 15.70 0.93
C GLY A 144 -0.88 15.33 -0.51
N SER A 145 -1.24 14.08 -0.73
CA SER A 145 -1.53 13.55 -2.06
C SER A 145 -2.83 12.75 -2.09
N THR A 146 -3.52 12.81 -3.21
CA THR A 146 -4.65 11.94 -3.55
C THR A 146 -4.36 11.25 -4.87
N ILE A 147 -4.22 9.95 -4.82
CA ILE A 147 -3.95 9.12 -5.99
C ILE A 147 -5.22 8.33 -6.31
N ARG A 148 -5.75 8.54 -7.52
CA ARG A 148 -6.90 7.80 -8.03
C ARG A 148 -6.45 6.89 -9.16
N VAL A 149 -6.79 5.63 -9.03
CA VAL A 149 -6.57 4.56 -10.01
C VAL A 149 -7.94 4.08 -10.49
N SER A 150 -8.27 4.34 -11.74
CA SER A 150 -9.54 3.96 -12.35
C SER A 150 -9.34 2.84 -13.37
N ASN A 151 -10.39 2.06 -13.63
CA ASN A 151 -10.38 1.03 -14.67
C ASN A 151 -9.23 0.01 -14.54
N LEU A 152 -8.89 -0.40 -13.32
CA LEU A 152 -7.79 -1.33 -13.05
C LEU A 152 -7.86 -2.57 -13.97
N PHE A 153 -6.74 -2.92 -14.62
CA PHE A 153 -6.59 -4.01 -15.60
C PHE A 153 -7.37 -3.83 -16.92
N HIS A 154 -7.80 -2.61 -17.28
CA HIS A 154 -8.61 -2.38 -18.51
C HIS A 154 -7.93 -2.91 -19.78
N ASN A 155 -6.61 -2.85 -19.87
CA ASN A 155 -5.80 -3.28 -20.99
C ASN A 155 -5.23 -4.72 -20.85
N LEU A 156 -5.65 -5.47 -19.82
CA LEU A 156 -5.32 -6.87 -19.56
C LEU A 156 -6.60 -7.72 -19.56
N PRO A 157 -7.16 -8.10 -20.74
CA PRO A 157 -8.53 -8.63 -20.85
C PRO A 157 -8.81 -9.85 -19.97
N VAL A 158 -7.86 -10.78 -19.88
CA VAL A 158 -8.00 -12.01 -19.07
C VAL A 158 -8.08 -11.65 -17.59
N ARG A 159 -7.17 -10.78 -17.12
CA ARG A 159 -7.13 -10.34 -15.72
C ARG A 159 -8.34 -9.48 -15.37
N ARG A 160 -8.77 -8.59 -16.27
CA ARG A 160 -9.98 -7.78 -16.07
C ARG A 160 -11.22 -8.67 -15.93
N LYS A 161 -11.33 -9.70 -16.75
CA LYS A 161 -12.44 -10.67 -16.68
C LYS A 161 -12.45 -11.43 -15.36
N ASP A 162 -11.27 -11.88 -14.92
CA ASP A 162 -11.13 -12.55 -13.62
C ASP A 162 -11.45 -11.63 -12.45
N PHE A 163 -10.93 -10.40 -12.45
CA PHE A 163 -11.23 -9.38 -11.44
C PHE A 163 -12.72 -9.06 -11.36
N ASN A 164 -13.39 -8.88 -12.51
CA ASN A 164 -14.84 -8.66 -12.54
C ASN A 164 -15.64 -9.83 -11.92
N LYS A 165 -15.20 -11.07 -12.19
CA LYS A 165 -15.85 -12.27 -11.66
C LYS A 165 -15.64 -12.45 -10.16
N ASN A 166 -14.44 -12.15 -9.67
CA ASN A 166 -14.01 -12.45 -8.31
C ASN A 166 -13.88 -11.19 -7.42
N ASN A 167 -14.38 -10.01 -7.85
CA ASN A 167 -14.10 -8.74 -7.22
C ASN A 167 -14.43 -8.68 -5.72
N ARG A 168 -15.53 -9.31 -5.29
CA ARG A 168 -15.93 -9.36 -3.87
C ARG A 168 -14.91 -10.10 -3.02
N ARG A 169 -14.38 -11.21 -3.54
CA ARG A 169 -13.35 -11.99 -2.86
C ARG A 169 -12.03 -11.22 -2.79
N GLU A 170 -11.61 -10.61 -3.90
CA GLU A 170 -10.41 -9.76 -3.96
C GLU A 170 -10.53 -8.55 -3.02
N PHE A 171 -11.72 -7.95 -2.98
CA PHE A 171 -12.00 -6.83 -2.07
C PHE A 171 -11.91 -7.25 -0.60
N GLN A 172 -12.48 -8.40 -0.22
CA GLN A 172 -12.39 -8.90 1.15
C GLN A 172 -10.93 -9.24 1.54
N LYS A 173 -10.16 -9.83 0.63
CA LYS A 173 -8.72 -10.04 0.80
C LYS A 173 -7.97 -8.73 1.05
N THR A 174 -8.32 -7.69 0.27
CA THR A 174 -7.73 -6.35 0.43
C THR A 174 -8.09 -5.73 1.78
N LEU A 175 -9.33 -5.88 2.26
CA LEU A 175 -9.73 -5.39 3.58
C LEU A 175 -8.97 -6.10 4.71
N ASN A 176 -8.83 -7.42 4.63
CA ASN A 176 -8.06 -8.19 5.61
C ASN A 176 -6.59 -7.74 5.63
N PHE A 177 -6.02 -7.48 4.46
CA PHE A 177 -4.66 -6.96 4.34
C PHE A 177 -4.53 -5.54 4.94
N LEU A 178 -5.50 -4.64 4.69
CA LEU A 178 -5.51 -3.30 5.28
C LEU A 178 -5.58 -3.33 6.80
N GLN A 179 -6.29 -4.30 7.41
CA GLN A 179 -6.31 -4.47 8.86
C GLN A 179 -4.90 -4.62 9.45
N SER A 180 -3.99 -5.29 8.74
CA SER A 180 -2.60 -5.43 9.18
C SER A 180 -1.89 -4.08 9.29
N TYR A 181 -2.12 -3.15 8.34
CA TYR A 181 -1.55 -1.80 8.43
C TYR A 181 -2.17 -0.96 9.55
N LEU A 182 -3.48 -1.08 9.77
CA LEU A 182 -4.14 -0.39 10.89
C LEU A 182 -3.55 -0.80 12.24
N ILE A 183 -3.07 -2.05 12.34
CA ILE A 183 -2.49 -2.60 13.57
C ILE A 183 -1.02 -2.21 13.72
N ILE A 184 -0.20 -2.37 12.64
CA ILE A 184 1.24 -2.12 12.73
C ILE A 184 1.61 -0.64 12.66
N CYS A 185 0.71 0.21 12.15
CA CYS A 185 0.86 1.66 12.11
C CYS A 185 -0.18 2.35 13.02
N PRO A 186 -0.17 2.10 14.35
CA PRO A 186 -1.20 2.59 15.26
C PRO A 186 -1.23 4.12 15.38
N ASN A 187 -0.16 4.81 15.01
CA ASN A 187 -0.04 6.27 14.97
C ASN A 187 -0.75 6.91 13.75
N VAL A 188 -1.12 6.11 12.75
CA VAL A 188 -1.80 6.59 11.55
C VAL A 188 -3.30 6.41 11.71
N ARG A 189 -4.07 7.46 11.41
CA ARG A 189 -5.52 7.37 11.32
C ARG A 189 -5.91 6.86 9.93
N PHE A 190 -6.55 5.71 9.88
CA PHE A 190 -7.11 5.15 8.66
C PHE A 190 -8.62 5.31 8.61
N LEU A 191 -9.13 5.61 7.42
CA LEU A 191 -10.54 5.56 7.09
C LEU A 191 -10.69 4.80 5.76
N VAL A 192 -11.40 3.68 5.78
CA VAL A 192 -11.65 2.86 4.58
C VAL A 192 -13.14 2.83 4.29
N GLU A 193 -13.50 3.25 3.10
CA GLU A 193 -14.89 3.39 2.67
C GLU A 193 -15.11 2.72 1.30
N ASN A 194 -16.34 2.32 1.04
CA ASN A 194 -16.78 1.87 -0.28
C ASN A 194 -18.09 2.55 -0.68
N ILE A 195 -18.14 3.06 -1.89
CA ILE A 195 -19.36 3.52 -2.54
C ILE A 195 -19.91 2.36 -3.38
N ASP A 196 -21.10 1.90 -3.06
CA ASP A 196 -21.75 0.81 -3.79
C ASP A 196 -22.38 1.29 -5.12
N LEU A 197 -22.97 0.37 -5.88
CA LEU A 197 -23.66 0.65 -7.14
C LEU A 197 -24.85 1.61 -6.99
N ARG A 198 -25.41 1.75 -5.76
CA ARG A 198 -26.51 2.67 -5.44
C ARG A 198 -26.01 4.04 -4.98
N ASN A 199 -24.71 4.31 -5.12
CA ASN A 199 -24.01 5.49 -4.60
C ASN A 199 -24.10 5.67 -3.08
N LYS A 200 -24.40 4.59 -2.33
CA LYS A 200 -24.36 4.60 -0.88
C LYS A 200 -22.94 4.41 -0.41
N LYS A 201 -22.46 5.32 0.44
CA LYS A 201 -21.14 5.29 1.06
C LYS A 201 -21.20 4.51 2.37
N ASN A 202 -20.35 3.50 2.51
CA ASN A 202 -20.28 2.65 3.68
C ASN A 202 -18.86 2.68 4.24
N VAL A 203 -18.73 2.97 5.53
CA VAL A 203 -17.46 2.86 6.27
C VAL A 203 -17.21 1.40 6.59
N LEU A 204 -16.01 0.91 6.28
CA LEU A 204 -15.63 -0.50 6.41
C LEU A 204 -14.60 -0.71 7.52
N LEU A 205 -13.58 0.14 7.58
CA LEU A 205 -12.53 0.11 8.59
C LEU A 205 -12.25 1.55 9.04
N ILE A 206 -11.99 1.70 10.33
CA ILE A 206 -11.59 2.98 10.91
C ILE A 206 -10.56 2.74 12.03
N SER A 207 -9.51 3.58 12.08
CA SER A 207 -8.62 3.67 13.21
C SER A 207 -8.45 5.12 13.64
N ASN A 208 -8.15 5.35 14.91
CA ASN A 208 -8.09 6.70 15.46
C ASN A 208 -6.68 7.29 15.61
N GLY A 209 -5.62 6.53 15.25
CA GLY A 209 -4.23 7.00 15.41
C GLY A 209 -3.83 7.10 16.88
N SER A 210 -3.80 5.99 17.59
CA SER A 210 -3.69 5.96 19.07
C SER A 210 -2.28 5.74 19.63
N ASN A 211 -1.27 5.58 18.79
CA ASN A 211 0.11 5.20 19.18
C ASN A 211 0.23 3.90 20.03
N ASN A 212 -0.83 3.12 20.14
CA ASN A 212 -0.88 1.90 20.93
C ASN A 212 -1.50 0.75 20.13
N MET A 213 -0.74 -0.33 19.96
CA MET A 213 -1.14 -1.51 19.20
C MET A 213 -2.38 -2.21 19.79
N LEU A 214 -2.52 -2.28 21.12
CA LEU A 214 -3.71 -2.86 21.76
C LEU A 214 -4.98 -2.05 21.43
N THR A 215 -4.87 -0.72 21.39
CA THR A 215 -5.99 0.13 20.99
C THR A 215 -6.33 -0.07 19.49
N ALA A 216 -5.33 -0.24 18.64
CA ALA A 216 -5.54 -0.56 17.23
C ALA A 216 -6.22 -1.94 17.06
N LEU A 217 -5.78 -2.97 17.81
CA LEU A 217 -6.42 -4.29 17.83
C LEU A 217 -7.89 -4.20 18.24
N LYS A 218 -8.22 -3.43 19.30
CA LYS A 218 -9.62 -3.20 19.72
C LYS A 218 -10.44 -2.49 18.65
N SER A 219 -9.87 -1.56 17.94
CA SER A 219 -10.56 -0.83 16.85
C SER A 219 -10.89 -1.74 15.67
N VAL A 220 -9.98 -2.68 15.34
CA VAL A 220 -10.12 -3.58 14.18
C VAL A 220 -11.00 -4.80 14.53
N TYR A 221 -10.77 -5.42 15.70
CA TYR A 221 -11.37 -6.72 16.04
C TYR A 221 -12.41 -6.65 17.17
N GLY A 222 -12.68 -5.45 17.67
CA GLY A 222 -13.64 -5.21 18.75
C GLY A 222 -13.01 -5.19 20.15
N PRO A 223 -13.74 -4.68 21.17
CA PRO A 223 -13.22 -4.37 22.49
C PRO A 223 -12.66 -5.59 23.24
N ASN A 224 -13.21 -6.78 23.02
CA ASN A 224 -12.79 -8.01 23.69
C ASN A 224 -11.60 -8.71 23.00
N SER A 225 -11.08 -8.17 21.91
CA SER A 225 -10.03 -8.81 21.11
C SER A 225 -8.68 -8.90 21.82
N THR A 226 -8.48 -8.13 22.86
CA THR A 226 -7.23 -8.06 23.62
C THR A 226 -7.31 -8.83 24.96
N ASN A 227 -8.45 -9.43 25.28
CA ASN A 227 -8.60 -10.23 26.50
C ASN A 227 -7.72 -11.48 26.40
N GLY A 228 -6.95 -11.74 27.45
CA GLY A 228 -6.04 -12.89 27.50
C GLY A 228 -4.83 -12.78 26.55
N LEU A 229 -4.49 -11.58 26.08
CA LEU A 229 -3.23 -11.33 25.38
C LEU A 229 -2.13 -10.99 26.39
N GLU A 230 -0.95 -11.55 26.18
CA GLU A 230 0.29 -11.25 26.87
C GLU A 230 1.27 -10.57 25.94
N GLU A 231 1.99 -9.59 26.46
CA GLU A 231 3.02 -8.87 25.70
C GLU A 231 4.27 -9.74 25.57
N VAL A 232 4.82 -9.78 24.35
CA VAL A 232 6.12 -10.38 24.06
C VAL A 232 7.08 -9.27 23.69
N ASN A 233 8.20 -9.20 24.40
CA ASN A 233 9.29 -8.28 24.09
C ASN A 233 10.61 -9.00 24.38
N MET A 234 11.33 -9.36 23.32
CA MET A 234 12.58 -10.12 23.41
C MET A 234 13.61 -9.50 22.47
N ASP A 235 14.83 -9.32 23.00
CA ASP A 235 16.00 -8.96 22.21
C ASP A 235 16.86 -10.22 22.04
N LEU A 236 17.04 -10.64 20.80
CA LEU A 236 17.79 -11.83 20.43
C LEU A 236 19.07 -11.44 19.73
N HIS A 237 20.21 -11.90 20.29
CA HIS A 237 21.50 -11.81 19.62
C HIS A 237 21.77 -13.15 18.93
N ILE A 238 21.76 -13.14 17.61
CA ILE A 238 21.97 -14.33 16.80
C ILE A 238 23.37 -14.25 16.20
N SER A 239 24.26 -15.14 16.65
CA SER A 239 25.55 -15.33 16.03
C SER A 239 25.55 -16.67 15.31
N THR A 240 25.78 -16.65 14.01
CA THR A 240 25.81 -17.85 13.17
C THR A 240 26.91 -17.77 12.13
N ARG A 241 27.44 -18.94 11.75
CA ARG A 241 28.40 -19.04 10.64
C ARG A 241 27.68 -19.50 9.40
N PHE A 242 27.67 -18.66 8.39
CA PHE A 242 27.09 -18.99 7.09
C PHE A 242 28.11 -18.76 5.97
N ARG A 243 28.38 -19.80 5.16
CA ARG A 243 29.30 -19.74 4.02
C ARG A 243 30.64 -19.07 4.33
N LEU A 244 31.29 -19.47 5.44
CA LEU A 244 32.59 -18.96 5.89
C LEU A 244 32.58 -17.51 6.43
N LYS A 245 31.42 -16.88 6.56
CA LYS A 245 31.25 -15.57 7.19
C LYS A 245 30.59 -15.74 8.54
N ASN A 246 31.11 -15.08 9.56
CA ASN A 246 30.40 -14.89 10.83
C ASN A 246 29.34 -13.82 10.60
N ILE A 247 28.10 -14.13 10.95
CA ILE A 247 26.97 -13.20 10.87
C ILE A 247 26.49 -12.97 12.30
N GLU A 248 26.50 -11.72 12.71
CA GLU A 248 25.91 -11.27 13.95
C GLU A 248 24.67 -10.44 13.60
N MET A 249 23.55 -10.79 14.19
CA MET A 249 22.28 -10.07 14.01
C MET A 249 21.64 -9.80 15.34
N GLU A 250 21.17 -8.59 15.50
CA GLU A 250 20.24 -8.22 16.56
C GLU A 250 18.81 -8.30 16.04
N VAL A 251 17.99 -9.12 16.65
CA VAL A 251 16.58 -9.30 16.30
C VAL A 251 15.71 -8.94 17.49
N LYS A 252 14.92 -7.90 17.35
CA LYS A 252 13.91 -7.53 18.33
C LYS A 252 12.57 -8.13 17.95
N VAL A 253 12.02 -8.97 18.84
CA VAL A 253 10.69 -9.55 18.70
C VAL A 253 9.75 -8.86 19.66
N CYS A 254 8.72 -8.18 19.16
CA CYS A 254 7.74 -7.49 20.00
C CYS A 254 6.32 -7.71 19.45
N GLY A 255 5.35 -7.79 20.35
CA GLY A 255 3.95 -7.98 19.97
C GLY A 255 3.12 -8.57 21.10
N TYR A 256 2.07 -9.28 20.73
CA TYR A 256 1.11 -9.87 21.66
C TYR A 256 0.74 -11.28 21.21
N ILE A 257 0.66 -12.19 22.17
CA ILE A 257 0.21 -13.58 21.97
C ILE A 257 -0.92 -13.90 22.95
N SER A 258 -1.75 -14.88 22.62
CA SER A 258 -2.71 -15.42 23.58
C SER A 258 -1.98 -16.11 24.72
N ASN A 259 -2.43 -15.90 25.96
CA ASN A 259 -1.89 -16.65 27.09
C ASN A 259 -2.25 -18.15 26.98
N CYS A 260 -1.53 -18.98 27.72
CA CYS A 260 -1.66 -20.43 27.69
C CYS A 260 -2.79 -20.98 28.58
N SER A 261 -3.61 -20.13 29.19
CA SER A 261 -4.71 -20.55 30.05
C SER A 261 -5.81 -21.25 29.24
N PHE A 262 -6.45 -22.24 29.87
CA PHE A 262 -7.53 -22.98 29.23
C PHE A 262 -8.67 -22.05 28.79
N GLY A 263 -9.16 -22.24 27.55
CA GLY A 263 -10.21 -21.41 26.97
C GLY A 263 -9.74 -20.07 26.38
N GLN A 264 -8.45 -19.74 26.49
CA GLN A 264 -7.85 -18.60 25.84
C GLN A 264 -7.32 -19.00 24.44
N GLY A 265 -7.18 -18.04 23.58
CA GLY A 265 -6.78 -18.29 22.19
C GLY A 265 -7.97 -18.61 21.27
N ARG A 266 -7.67 -18.69 19.98
CA ARG A 266 -8.64 -18.90 18.93
C ARG A 266 -8.35 -20.20 18.18
N SER A 267 -9.39 -20.96 17.86
CA SER A 267 -9.27 -22.15 17.02
C SER A 267 -9.06 -21.80 15.54
N ALA A 268 -9.43 -20.58 15.11
CA ALA A 268 -9.25 -20.11 13.75
C ALA A 268 -7.93 -19.36 13.59
N SER A 269 -7.26 -19.51 12.44
CA SER A 269 -5.99 -18.84 12.08
C SER A 269 -6.18 -17.43 11.52
N ASP A 270 -7.38 -16.84 11.64
CA ASP A 270 -7.77 -15.56 11.06
C ASP A 270 -7.10 -14.33 11.70
N ARG A 271 -6.44 -14.48 12.84
CA ARG A 271 -5.76 -13.41 13.58
C ARG A 271 -4.31 -13.75 13.93
N GLN A 272 -3.63 -14.40 13.00
CA GLN A 272 -2.19 -14.63 13.07
C GLN A 272 -1.52 -13.61 12.15
N LEU A 273 -0.96 -12.56 12.75
CA LEU A 273 -0.35 -11.45 12.03
C LEU A 273 1.13 -11.43 12.36
N PHE A 274 1.95 -11.48 11.33
CA PHE A 274 3.40 -11.39 11.43
C PHE A 274 3.90 -10.19 10.62
N PHE A 275 4.92 -9.54 11.14
CA PHE A 275 5.51 -8.36 10.52
C PHE A 275 7.03 -8.45 10.57
N ILE A 276 7.70 -8.08 9.49
CA ILE A 276 9.14 -7.86 9.45
C ILE A 276 9.40 -6.42 9.05
N ASN A 277 10.04 -5.65 9.93
CA ASN A 277 10.32 -4.23 9.72
C ASN A 277 9.07 -3.45 9.29
N LYS A 278 7.96 -3.63 10.04
CA LYS A 278 6.64 -3.03 9.81
C LYS A 278 5.92 -3.50 8.54
N ARG A 279 6.44 -4.49 7.82
CA ARG A 279 5.77 -5.08 6.64
C ARG A 279 4.99 -6.33 7.05
N PRO A 280 3.69 -6.42 6.72
CA PRO A 280 2.92 -7.66 6.87
C PRO A 280 3.50 -8.78 5.99
N ILE A 281 3.57 -10.00 6.51
CA ILE A 281 4.03 -11.20 5.81
C ILE A 281 2.96 -12.30 5.84
#